data_63a1ff164dc3b93f21e42c45fd50a66b
#
_entry.id   63a1ff164dc3b93f21e42c45fd50a66b
#
_cell.length_a   1.000
_cell.length_b   1.000
_cell.length_c   1.000
_cell.angle_alpha   90.00
_cell.angle_beta   90.00
_cell.angle_gamma   90.00
#
_symmetry.space_group_name_H-M   'P 1'
#
loop_
_entity.id
_entity.type
_entity.pdbx_description
1 polymer ?
#
loop_
_entity_poly.entity_id
_entity_poly.type
_entity_poly.pdbx_seq_one_letter_code
_entity_poly.pdbx_strand_id
1 'polypeptide(L)'
;MKQVKTYEPADIVIYIQNKGIVLREKSLVAANWETGKIEAVGIEAENMKTKNLKGIYVVSPLRQGMIADYQMAIVLFSRLLLKALGKKPLRKPAVGICVPKGITEVEKKAVEDALIQSGARELFIADIPVEEFVGEFIEKSSKLASKFKIFIGITKDEPERYIAEEFGQILEYARQEGISGERMEEVWRNCCYK
;
A
#
# COMPACT_ATOMS: atom_id res chain seq x y z
N MET A 1 -8.26 -29.25 -20.42
CA MET A 1 -7.22 -28.47 -19.71
C MET A 1 -7.94 -27.46 -18.83
N LYS A 2 -7.88 -27.60 -17.49
CA LYS A 2 -8.40 -26.57 -16.58
C LYS A 2 -7.48 -25.35 -16.72
N GLN A 3 -8.02 -24.23 -17.20
CA GLN A 3 -7.32 -22.95 -17.11
C GLN A 3 -7.05 -22.66 -15.65
N VAL A 4 -5.80 -22.70 -15.24
CA VAL A 4 -5.36 -22.21 -13.96
C VAL A 4 -5.54 -20.68 -14.05
N LYS A 5 -6.50 -20.13 -13.31
CA LYS A 5 -6.61 -18.67 -13.15
C LYS A 5 -5.31 -18.19 -12.51
N THR A 6 -4.43 -17.63 -13.30
CA THR A 6 -3.27 -16.90 -12.81
C THR A 6 -3.81 -15.59 -12.22
N TYR A 7 -3.81 -15.48 -10.91
CA TYR A 7 -4.11 -14.21 -10.26
C TYR A 7 -2.98 -13.24 -10.56
N GLU A 8 -3.32 -12.07 -11.07
CA GLU A 8 -2.35 -10.99 -11.17
C GLU A 8 -1.95 -10.53 -9.77
N PRO A 9 -0.65 -10.21 -9.54
CA PRO A 9 -0.22 -9.69 -8.25
C PRO A 9 -0.84 -8.30 -8.02
N ALA A 10 -1.26 -8.03 -6.79
CA ALA A 10 -1.77 -6.72 -6.40
C ALA A 10 -0.70 -5.63 -6.66
N ASP A 11 -1.14 -4.45 -7.06
CA ASP A 11 -0.29 -3.27 -7.11
C ASP A 11 -0.18 -2.64 -5.71
N ILE A 12 1.00 -2.17 -5.37
CA ILE A 12 1.27 -1.44 -4.13
C ILE A 12 1.79 -0.06 -4.48
N VAL A 13 1.12 0.96 -3.98
CA VAL A 13 1.51 2.35 -4.14
C VAL A 13 1.88 2.93 -2.79
N ILE A 14 3.02 3.62 -2.70
CA ILE A 14 3.41 4.34 -1.49
C ILE A 14 3.45 5.83 -1.78
N TYR A 15 2.64 6.55 -1.02
CA TYR A 15 2.58 8.00 -1.00
C TYR A 15 3.25 8.53 0.26
N ILE A 16 4.07 9.57 0.13
CA ILE A 16 4.65 10.31 1.25
C ILE A 16 4.17 11.75 1.19
N GLN A 17 3.62 12.24 2.28
CA GLN A 17 3.17 13.62 2.41
C GLN A 17 4.29 14.60 2.04
N ASN A 18 3.98 15.59 1.20
CA ASN A 18 4.91 16.57 0.63
C ASN A 18 5.87 16.03 -0.45
N LYS A 19 5.78 14.75 -0.81
CA LYS A 19 6.56 14.15 -1.88
C LYS A 19 5.72 13.52 -2.98
N GLY A 20 4.41 13.29 -2.72
CA GLY A 20 3.53 12.58 -3.65
C GLY A 20 3.77 11.07 -3.64
N ILE A 21 3.44 10.42 -4.75
CA ILE A 21 3.69 9.00 -4.96
C ILE A 21 5.19 8.80 -5.17
N VAL A 22 5.81 8.09 -4.25
CA VAL A 22 7.26 7.83 -4.29
C VAL A 22 7.59 6.42 -4.76
N LEU A 23 6.60 5.51 -4.78
CA LEU A 23 6.82 4.11 -5.15
C LEU A 23 5.55 3.50 -5.74
N ARG A 24 5.72 2.75 -6.84
CA ARG A 24 4.72 1.85 -7.42
C ARG A 24 5.37 0.51 -7.66
N GLU A 25 4.85 -0.54 -7.06
CA GLU A 25 5.45 -1.87 -7.07
C GLU A 25 4.40 -2.96 -7.18
N LYS A 26 4.80 -4.13 -7.64
CA LYS A 26 3.98 -5.34 -7.58
C LYS A 26 4.12 -6.04 -6.23
N SER A 27 3.07 -6.72 -5.78
CA SER A 27 3.12 -7.55 -4.58
C SER A 27 3.85 -8.88 -4.84
N LEU A 28 5.14 -8.80 -5.19
CA LEU A 28 5.97 -9.94 -5.53
C LEU A 28 7.23 -9.99 -4.68
N VAL A 29 7.64 -11.21 -4.32
CA VAL A 29 8.89 -11.51 -3.62
C VAL A 29 9.60 -12.62 -4.38
N ALA A 30 10.85 -12.39 -4.73
CA ALA A 30 11.75 -13.37 -5.32
C ALA A 30 12.71 -13.90 -4.25
N ALA A 31 12.81 -15.21 -4.13
CA ALA A 31 13.71 -15.86 -3.20
C ALA A 31 14.47 -17.00 -3.86
N ASN A 32 15.66 -17.26 -3.35
CA ASN A 32 16.47 -18.38 -3.78
C ASN A 32 15.94 -19.68 -3.14
N TRP A 33 15.70 -20.67 -3.97
CA TRP A 33 15.12 -21.94 -3.55
C TRP A 33 15.99 -22.72 -2.56
N GLU A 34 17.31 -22.71 -2.76
CA GLU A 34 18.23 -23.49 -1.94
C GLU A 34 18.56 -22.82 -0.61
N THR A 35 18.71 -21.51 -0.63
CA THR A 35 19.18 -20.75 0.54
C THR A 35 18.06 -20.06 1.30
N GLY A 36 16.87 -19.94 0.72
CA GLY A 36 15.76 -19.13 1.25
C GLY A 36 16.03 -17.63 1.25
N LYS A 37 17.15 -17.18 0.70
CA LYS A 37 17.53 -15.76 0.68
C LYS A 37 16.60 -14.96 -0.23
N ILE A 38 16.13 -13.83 0.27
CA ILE A 38 15.33 -12.89 -0.50
C ILE A 38 16.23 -12.09 -1.44
N GLU A 39 16.03 -12.29 -2.74
CA GLU A 39 16.83 -11.65 -3.78
C GLU A 39 16.21 -10.31 -4.19
N ALA A 40 14.89 -10.25 -4.43
CA ALA A 40 14.21 -9.04 -4.88
C ALA A 40 12.77 -8.95 -4.37
N VAL A 41 12.17 -7.75 -4.47
CA VAL A 41 10.75 -7.51 -4.27
C VAL A 41 10.20 -6.58 -5.37
N GLY A 42 8.88 -6.59 -5.55
CA GLY A 42 8.21 -5.68 -6.48
C GLY A 42 8.51 -6.00 -7.93
N ILE A 43 8.69 -4.97 -8.73
CA ILE A 43 9.01 -5.03 -10.16
C ILE A 43 10.33 -5.79 -10.44
N GLU A 44 11.30 -5.69 -9.54
CA GLU A 44 12.55 -6.45 -9.67
C GLU A 44 12.30 -7.96 -9.57
N ALA A 45 11.42 -8.39 -8.65
CA ALA A 45 11.00 -9.79 -8.55
C ALA A 45 10.21 -10.23 -9.79
N GLU A 46 9.36 -9.38 -10.34
CA GLU A 46 8.65 -9.65 -11.60
C GLU A 46 9.62 -9.86 -12.77
N ASN A 47 10.64 -9.02 -12.87
CA ASN A 47 11.70 -9.15 -13.87
C ASN A 47 12.48 -10.48 -13.74
N MET A 48 12.71 -10.96 -12.51
CA MET A 48 13.35 -12.25 -12.27
C MET A 48 12.45 -13.41 -12.70
N LYS A 49 11.13 -13.31 -12.45
CA LYS A 49 10.13 -14.28 -12.92
C LYS A 49 10.11 -14.37 -14.45
N THR A 50 10.07 -13.23 -15.11
CA THR A 50 10.04 -13.15 -16.58
C THR A 50 11.32 -13.75 -17.21
N LYS A 51 12.48 -13.52 -16.59
CA LYS A 51 13.77 -14.07 -17.05
C LYS A 51 13.96 -15.56 -16.71
N ASN A 52 13.04 -16.15 -15.94
CA ASN A 52 13.08 -17.55 -15.52
C ASN A 52 14.45 -17.98 -14.96
N LEU A 53 14.98 -17.21 -14.02
CA LEU A 53 16.30 -17.44 -13.46
C LEU A 53 16.34 -18.75 -12.66
N LYS A 54 17.35 -19.60 -12.93
CA LYS A 54 17.53 -20.87 -12.22
C LYS A 54 17.73 -20.62 -10.72
N GLY A 55 17.09 -21.44 -9.89
CA GLY A 55 17.21 -21.37 -8.44
C GLY A 55 16.39 -20.25 -7.80
N ILE A 56 15.64 -19.47 -8.57
CA ILE A 56 14.78 -18.39 -8.08
C ILE A 56 13.31 -18.80 -8.23
N TYR A 57 12.55 -18.66 -7.15
CA TYR A 57 11.09 -18.72 -7.23
C TYR A 57 10.49 -17.36 -6.84
N VAL A 58 9.33 -17.06 -7.41
CA VAL A 58 8.65 -15.79 -7.19
C VAL A 58 7.23 -16.07 -6.72
N VAL A 59 6.85 -15.46 -5.60
CA VAL A 59 5.54 -15.59 -4.98
C VAL A 59 4.88 -14.24 -4.81
N SER A 60 3.54 -14.21 -4.86
CA SER A 60 2.76 -13.07 -4.41
C SER A 60 2.28 -13.34 -2.98
N PRO A 61 2.74 -12.61 -1.97
CA PRO A 61 2.27 -12.77 -0.60
C PRO A 61 0.87 -12.22 -0.38
N LEU A 62 0.32 -11.49 -1.36
CA LEU A 62 -1.03 -10.97 -1.33
C LEU A 62 -1.88 -11.67 -2.38
N ARG A 63 -3.12 -12.03 -2.05
CA ARG A 63 -4.16 -12.49 -2.98
C ARG A 63 -5.37 -11.61 -2.84
N GLN A 64 -5.83 -11.05 -3.94
CA GLN A 64 -6.97 -10.12 -3.93
C GLN A 64 -6.79 -8.96 -2.92
N GLY A 65 -5.55 -8.47 -2.78
CA GLY A 65 -5.20 -7.43 -1.82
C GLY A 65 -5.10 -7.88 -0.36
N MET A 66 -5.29 -9.18 -0.07
CA MET A 66 -5.26 -9.76 1.28
C MET A 66 -3.99 -10.55 1.50
N ILE A 67 -3.53 -10.63 2.74
CA ILE A 67 -2.33 -11.42 3.09
C ILE A 67 -2.64 -12.91 2.94
N ALA A 68 -1.92 -13.58 2.03
CA ALA A 68 -1.97 -15.01 1.81
C ALA A 68 -0.74 -15.73 2.37
N ASP A 69 0.41 -15.06 2.38
CA ASP A 69 1.65 -15.53 3.01
C ASP A 69 2.17 -14.44 3.95
N TYR A 70 2.00 -14.69 5.24
CA TYR A 70 2.29 -13.71 6.28
C TYR A 70 3.78 -13.34 6.37
N GLN A 71 4.66 -14.34 6.29
CA GLN A 71 6.11 -14.11 6.40
C GLN A 71 6.64 -13.34 5.19
N MET A 72 6.20 -13.71 4.00
CA MET A 72 6.57 -13.01 2.78
C MET A 72 5.95 -11.61 2.69
N ALA A 73 4.76 -11.39 3.28
CA ALA A 73 4.17 -10.05 3.38
C ALA A 73 5.02 -9.12 4.26
N ILE A 74 5.52 -9.59 5.41
CA ILE A 74 6.44 -8.82 6.27
C ILE A 74 7.70 -8.44 5.49
N VAL A 75 8.29 -9.39 4.76
CA VAL A 75 9.47 -9.13 3.93
C VAL A 75 9.17 -8.08 2.88
N LEU A 76 8.05 -8.23 2.16
CA LEU A 76 7.61 -7.31 1.12
C LEU A 76 7.47 -5.89 1.67
N PHE A 77 6.65 -5.70 2.70
CA PHE A 77 6.40 -4.39 3.30
C PHE A 77 7.67 -3.76 3.88
N SER A 78 8.52 -4.55 4.57
CA SER A 78 9.79 -4.05 5.09
C SER A 78 10.68 -3.47 4.00
N ARG A 79 10.81 -4.19 2.89
CA ARG A 79 11.66 -3.77 1.78
C ARG A 79 11.07 -2.59 1.01
N LEU A 80 9.75 -2.57 0.80
CA LEU A 80 9.08 -1.47 0.12
C LEU A 80 9.11 -0.19 0.97
N LEU A 81 8.90 -0.27 2.28
CA LEU A 81 9.04 0.87 3.18
C LEU A 81 10.48 1.42 3.16
N LEU A 82 11.47 0.54 3.22
CA LEU A 82 12.88 0.96 3.15
C LEU A 82 13.20 1.62 1.81
N LYS A 83 12.70 1.06 0.69
CA LYS A 83 12.86 1.61 -0.66
C LYS A 83 12.21 2.99 -0.78
N ALA A 84 10.99 3.15 -0.29
CA ALA A 84 10.26 4.42 -0.31
C ALA A 84 10.94 5.51 0.54
N LEU A 85 11.51 5.14 1.67
CA LEU A 85 12.21 6.08 2.57
C LEU A 85 13.66 6.37 2.16
N GLY A 86 14.25 5.54 1.30
CA GLY A 86 15.64 5.63 0.86
C GLY A 86 16.69 5.26 1.91
N LYS A 87 16.33 5.22 3.17
CA LYS A 87 17.18 4.82 4.30
C LYS A 87 16.36 4.32 5.47
N LYS A 88 16.98 3.54 6.35
CA LYS A 88 16.33 3.09 7.58
C LYS A 88 16.01 4.31 8.46
N PRO A 89 14.74 4.53 8.82
CA PRO A 89 14.37 5.67 9.64
C PRO A 89 14.89 5.51 11.07
N LEU A 90 15.35 6.61 11.69
CA LEU A 90 15.78 6.63 13.09
C LEU A 90 14.62 6.33 14.05
N ARG A 91 13.41 6.73 13.68
CA ARG A 91 12.17 6.42 14.41
C ARG A 91 11.21 5.72 13.47
N LYS A 92 10.59 4.65 13.96
CA LYS A 92 9.57 3.93 13.20
C LYS A 92 8.44 4.88 12.81
N PRO A 93 8.03 4.92 11.53
CA PRO A 93 6.98 5.82 11.07
C PRO A 93 5.59 5.36 11.52
N ALA A 94 4.66 6.30 11.60
CA ALA A 94 3.24 6.00 11.56
C ALA A 94 2.81 5.90 10.08
N VAL A 95 2.02 4.87 9.75
CA VAL A 95 1.66 4.53 8.36
C VAL A 95 0.14 4.42 8.25
N GLY A 96 -0.46 5.09 7.28
CA GLY A 96 -1.82 4.83 6.85
C GLY A 96 -1.84 3.74 5.77
N ILE A 97 -2.82 2.86 5.79
CA ILE A 97 -3.00 1.85 4.73
C ILE A 97 -4.45 1.78 4.29
N CYS A 98 -4.65 1.85 2.97
CA CYS A 98 -5.92 1.58 2.31
C CYS A 98 -5.90 0.15 1.79
N VAL A 99 -6.86 -0.65 2.20
CA VAL A 99 -7.03 -2.04 1.82
C VAL A 99 -8.34 -2.23 1.07
N PRO A 100 -8.49 -3.29 0.27
CA PRO A 100 -9.73 -3.56 -0.45
C PRO A 100 -10.95 -3.61 0.48
N LYS A 101 -12.08 -3.11 -0.03
CA LYS A 101 -13.35 -3.13 0.71
C LYS A 101 -13.79 -4.55 1.08
N GLY A 102 -14.35 -4.67 2.27
CA GLY A 102 -14.99 -5.91 2.74
C GLY A 102 -14.03 -6.91 3.35
N ILE A 103 -12.83 -6.48 3.75
CA ILE A 103 -11.94 -7.34 4.51
C ILE A 103 -12.49 -7.58 5.93
N THR A 104 -12.25 -8.78 6.43
CA THR A 104 -12.65 -9.18 7.78
C THR A 104 -11.76 -8.55 8.85
N GLU A 105 -12.23 -8.50 10.10
CA GLU A 105 -11.41 -8.03 11.23
C GLU A 105 -10.13 -8.88 11.43
N VAL A 106 -10.19 -10.17 11.11
CA VAL A 106 -9.00 -11.04 11.15
C VAL A 106 -7.96 -10.62 10.11
N GLU A 107 -8.41 -10.30 8.91
CA GLU A 107 -7.55 -9.83 7.83
C GLU A 107 -6.98 -8.45 8.12
N LYS A 108 -7.78 -7.53 8.67
CA LYS A 108 -7.28 -6.23 9.16
C LYS A 108 -6.19 -6.41 10.19
N LYS A 109 -6.41 -7.33 11.15
CA LYS A 109 -5.42 -7.61 12.18
C LYS A 109 -4.15 -8.22 11.59
N ALA A 110 -4.25 -9.09 10.61
CA ALA A 110 -3.09 -9.64 9.91
C ALA A 110 -2.27 -8.54 9.20
N VAL A 111 -2.94 -7.60 8.53
CA VAL A 111 -2.28 -6.45 7.89
C VAL A 111 -1.61 -5.55 8.92
N GLU A 112 -2.30 -5.26 10.03
CA GLU A 112 -1.74 -4.48 11.13
C GLU A 112 -0.47 -5.11 11.67
N ASP A 113 -0.54 -6.38 12.06
CA ASP A 113 0.58 -7.10 12.67
C ASP A 113 1.76 -7.23 11.68
N ALA A 114 1.49 -7.49 10.40
CA ALA A 114 2.52 -7.55 9.37
C ALA A 114 3.25 -6.22 9.19
N LEU A 115 2.52 -5.09 9.15
CA LEU A 115 3.12 -3.77 8.98
C LEU A 115 3.88 -3.29 10.23
N ILE A 116 3.38 -3.61 11.44
CA ILE A 116 4.12 -3.35 12.68
C ILE A 116 5.45 -4.12 12.68
N GLN A 117 5.44 -5.40 12.30
CA GLN A 117 6.65 -6.20 12.18
C GLN A 117 7.57 -5.71 11.06
N SER A 118 7.01 -5.16 10.00
CA SER A 118 7.75 -4.56 8.88
C SER A 118 8.42 -3.23 9.22
N GLY A 119 8.17 -2.67 10.40
CA GLY A 119 8.82 -1.47 10.88
C GLY A 119 7.94 -0.25 11.04
N ALA A 120 6.63 -0.35 10.89
CA ALA A 120 5.71 0.70 11.31
C ALA A 120 5.62 0.77 12.85
N ARG A 121 5.41 1.98 13.39
CA ARG A 121 5.16 2.17 14.82
C ARG A 121 3.68 2.07 15.15
N GLU A 122 2.87 2.58 14.27
CA GLU A 122 1.45 2.76 14.43
C GLU A 122 0.79 2.78 13.07
N LEU A 123 -0.44 2.29 13.00
CA LEU A 123 -1.19 2.18 11.77
C LEU A 123 -2.54 2.85 11.85
N PHE A 124 -2.98 3.34 10.72
CA PHE A 124 -4.36 3.67 10.42
C PHE A 124 -4.76 2.81 9.22
N ILE A 125 -5.81 2.02 9.36
CA ILE A 125 -6.30 1.12 8.30
C ILE A 125 -7.64 1.65 7.83
N ALA A 126 -7.79 1.83 6.53
CA ALA A 126 -9.04 2.15 5.86
C ALA A 126 -9.42 1.00 4.91
N ASP A 127 -10.59 0.44 5.10
CA ASP A 127 -11.21 -0.60 4.25
C ASP A 127 -12.52 -0.13 3.63
N ILE A 128 -12.71 1.16 3.59
CA ILE A 128 -13.90 1.84 3.11
C ILE A 128 -13.67 2.38 1.69
N PRO A 129 -14.74 2.64 0.92
CA PRO A 129 -14.63 3.34 -0.34
C PRO A 129 -13.85 4.65 -0.19
N VAL A 130 -13.24 5.10 -1.29
CA VAL A 130 -12.46 6.34 -1.30
C VAL A 130 -13.26 7.51 -0.74
N GLU A 131 -14.52 7.59 -1.07
CA GLU A 131 -15.45 8.63 -0.61
C GLU A 131 -15.56 8.66 0.92
N GLU A 132 -15.80 7.51 1.51
CA GLU A 132 -15.93 7.36 2.95
C GLU A 132 -14.58 7.58 3.65
N PHE A 133 -13.49 7.04 3.06
CA PHE A 133 -12.14 7.22 3.61
C PHE A 133 -11.76 8.70 3.67
N VAL A 134 -12.02 9.45 2.61
CA VAL A 134 -11.74 10.88 2.59
C VAL A 134 -12.58 11.60 3.63
N GLY A 135 -13.88 11.29 3.76
CA GLY A 135 -14.73 11.82 4.82
C GLY A 135 -14.18 11.54 6.21
N GLU A 136 -13.84 10.29 6.52
CA GLU A 136 -13.22 9.93 7.80
C GLU A 136 -11.86 10.60 8.03
N PHE A 137 -11.04 10.65 6.99
CA PHE A 137 -9.75 11.32 7.07
C PHE A 137 -9.90 12.80 7.36
N ILE A 138 -10.88 13.46 6.74
CA ILE A 138 -11.17 14.89 6.89
C ILE A 138 -11.69 15.21 8.29
N GLU A 139 -12.67 14.47 8.79
CA GLU A 139 -13.21 14.65 10.14
C GLU A 139 -12.12 14.55 11.23
N LYS A 140 -11.12 13.69 10.98
CA LYS A 140 -9.97 13.45 11.86
C LYS A 140 -8.70 14.20 11.43
N SER A 141 -8.74 14.99 10.35
CA SER A 141 -7.58 15.40 9.54
C SER A 141 -6.52 16.18 10.27
N SER A 142 -6.87 17.08 11.16
CA SER A 142 -5.87 17.89 11.89
C SER A 142 -4.94 17.04 12.76
N LYS A 143 -5.43 15.96 13.34
CA LYS A 143 -4.63 15.02 14.15
C LYS A 143 -3.99 13.91 13.31
N LEU A 144 -4.72 13.34 12.35
CA LEU A 144 -4.22 12.25 11.52
C LEU A 144 -3.18 12.73 10.51
N ALA A 145 -3.44 13.82 9.79
CA ALA A 145 -2.50 14.38 8.83
C ALA A 145 -1.18 14.86 9.45
N SER A 146 -1.19 15.30 10.72
CA SER A 146 0.03 15.63 11.45
C SER A 146 0.84 14.39 11.85
N LYS A 147 0.17 13.26 12.04
CA LYS A 147 0.74 12.02 12.59
C LYS A 147 1.17 11.03 11.50
N PHE A 148 0.31 10.80 10.50
CA PHE A 148 0.54 9.86 9.42
C PHE A 148 1.05 10.61 8.18
N LYS A 149 2.30 10.34 7.82
CA LYS A 149 2.96 10.97 6.67
C LYS A 149 3.23 10.01 5.53
N ILE A 150 3.03 8.73 5.75
CA ILE A 150 3.23 7.65 4.79
C ILE A 150 1.90 6.92 4.63
N PHE A 151 1.49 6.73 3.40
CA PHE A 151 0.27 6.00 3.05
C PHE A 151 0.60 4.90 2.05
N ILE A 152 0.08 3.71 2.29
CA ILE A 152 0.22 2.55 1.43
C ILE A 152 -1.16 2.23 0.87
N GLY A 153 -1.28 2.17 -0.45
CA GLY A 153 -2.46 1.65 -1.14
C GLY A 153 -2.18 0.26 -1.67
N ILE A 154 -3.06 -0.68 -1.39
CA ILE A 154 -3.05 -2.03 -1.99
C ILE A 154 -4.24 -2.10 -2.92
N THR A 155 -3.98 -2.31 -4.21
CA THR A 155 -5.03 -2.38 -5.23
C THR A 155 -5.17 -3.81 -5.73
N LYS A 156 -6.39 -4.17 -6.10
CA LYS A 156 -6.73 -5.52 -6.54
C LYS A 156 -6.86 -5.61 -8.06
N ASP A 157 -7.59 -4.64 -8.63
CA ASP A 157 -7.90 -4.49 -10.04
C ASP A 157 -8.02 -3.01 -10.42
N GLU A 158 -8.21 -2.69 -11.71
CA GLU A 158 -8.25 -1.32 -12.23
C GLU A 158 -9.14 -0.33 -11.46
N PRO A 159 -10.36 -0.67 -11.01
CA PRO A 159 -11.18 0.29 -10.27
C PRO A 159 -10.57 0.71 -8.92
N GLU A 160 -9.81 -0.17 -8.29
CA GLU A 160 -9.16 0.09 -7.00
C GLU A 160 -7.77 0.71 -7.15
N ARG A 161 -7.22 0.69 -8.38
CA ARG A 161 -5.95 1.32 -8.73
C ARG A 161 -5.97 2.83 -8.49
N TYR A 162 -7.12 3.44 -8.70
CA TYR A 162 -7.31 4.89 -8.57
C TYR A 162 -7.34 5.36 -7.12
N ILE A 163 -7.65 4.51 -6.15
CA ILE A 163 -7.81 4.90 -4.75
C ILE A 163 -6.56 5.61 -4.21
N ALA A 164 -5.40 5.01 -4.37
CA ALA A 164 -4.17 5.61 -3.88
C ALA A 164 -3.72 6.82 -4.70
N GLU A 165 -3.99 6.82 -6.01
CA GLU A 165 -3.68 7.93 -6.90
C GLU A 165 -4.60 9.12 -6.65
N GLU A 166 -5.90 8.88 -6.60
CA GLU A 166 -6.90 9.92 -6.31
C GLU A 166 -6.70 10.49 -4.92
N PHE A 167 -6.44 9.63 -3.92
CA PHE A 167 -6.15 10.08 -2.58
C PHE A 167 -4.88 10.95 -2.54
N GLY A 168 -3.82 10.54 -3.23
CA GLY A 168 -2.61 11.33 -3.37
C GLY A 168 -2.86 12.69 -4.05
N GLN A 169 -3.67 12.71 -5.10
CA GLN A 169 -4.07 13.94 -5.81
C GLN A 169 -4.91 14.85 -4.93
N ILE A 170 -5.85 14.30 -4.19
CA ILE A 170 -6.71 15.06 -3.27
C ILE A 170 -5.90 15.69 -2.14
N LEU A 171 -4.99 14.92 -1.53
CA LEU A 171 -4.08 15.44 -0.50
C LEU A 171 -3.17 16.54 -1.05
N GLU A 172 -2.63 16.34 -2.26
CA GLU A 172 -1.76 17.32 -2.91
C GLU A 172 -2.54 18.60 -3.25
N TYR A 173 -3.74 18.48 -3.80
CA TYR A 173 -4.62 19.61 -4.08
C TYR A 173 -5.00 20.37 -2.81
N ALA A 174 -5.42 19.65 -1.77
CA ALA A 174 -5.76 20.25 -0.48
C ALA A 174 -4.58 21.01 0.15
N ARG A 175 -3.36 20.50 -0.03
CA ARG A 175 -2.14 21.17 0.41
C ARG A 175 -1.84 22.44 -0.37
N GLN A 176 -1.96 22.38 -1.71
CA GLN A 176 -1.69 23.54 -2.59
C GLN A 176 -2.65 24.69 -2.32
N GLU A 177 -3.91 24.36 -2.06
CA GLU A 177 -4.97 25.33 -1.80
C GLU A 177 -5.05 25.80 -0.33
N GLY A 178 -4.21 25.25 0.56
CA GLY A 178 -4.23 25.57 1.98
C GLY A 178 -5.57 25.26 2.67
N ILE A 179 -6.25 24.21 2.18
CA ILE A 179 -7.62 23.89 2.57
C ILE A 179 -7.63 23.26 3.96
N SER A 180 -8.40 23.84 4.88
CA SER A 180 -8.73 23.25 6.17
C SER A 180 -9.65 22.04 6.00
N GLY A 181 -9.69 21.15 7.01
CA GLY A 181 -10.47 19.91 6.96
C GLY A 181 -11.94 20.07 6.55
N GLU A 182 -12.59 21.16 6.97
CA GLU A 182 -14.00 21.44 6.65
C GLU A 182 -14.27 21.70 5.16
N ARG A 183 -13.28 22.20 4.44
CA ARG A 183 -13.40 22.52 3.01
C ARG A 183 -13.04 21.36 2.09
N MET A 184 -12.43 20.30 2.60
CA MET A 184 -12.03 19.14 1.81
C MET A 184 -13.23 18.31 1.33
N GLU A 185 -14.32 18.30 2.08
CA GLU A 185 -15.57 17.63 1.66
C GLU A 185 -16.16 18.25 0.38
N GLU A 186 -16.05 19.57 0.24
CA GLU A 186 -16.45 20.29 -0.97
C GLU A 186 -15.52 19.99 -2.15
N VAL A 187 -14.21 19.93 -1.90
CA VAL A 187 -13.19 19.56 -2.88
C VAL A 187 -13.41 18.13 -3.37
N TRP A 188 -13.71 17.23 -2.46
CA TRP A 188 -14.02 15.84 -2.77
C TRP A 188 -15.23 15.71 -3.71
N ARG A 189 -16.35 16.36 -3.38
CA ARG A 189 -17.54 16.36 -4.23
C ARG A 189 -17.21 16.88 -5.63
N ASN A 190 -16.39 17.92 -5.74
CA ASN A 190 -16.03 18.52 -7.02
C ASN A 190 -15.04 17.68 -7.84
N CYS A 191 -14.22 16.84 -7.22
CA CYS A 191 -13.25 15.98 -7.91
C CYS A 191 -13.82 14.62 -8.33
N CYS A 192 -14.76 14.07 -7.56
CA CYS A 192 -15.21 12.68 -7.76
C CYS A 192 -16.62 12.56 -8.38
N TYR A 193 -17.37 13.66 -8.54
CA TYR A 193 -18.68 13.67 -9.18
C TYR A 193 -18.70 14.42 -10.53
N LYS A 194 -17.56 14.65 -11.13
CA LYS A 194 -17.43 15.07 -12.54
C LYS A 194 -17.00 13.90 -13.39
#